data_0767d61848f6dc009e0500dd3f1e1612
#
_entry.id   0767d61848f6dc009e0500dd3f1e1612
#
_cell.length_a   1.000
_cell.length_b   1.000
_cell.length_c   1.000
_cell.angle_alpha   90.00
_cell.angle_beta   90.00
_cell.angle_gamma   90.00
#
_symmetry.space_group_name_H-M   'P 1'
#
loop_
_entity.id
_entity.type
_entity.pdbx_description
1 polymer ?
#
loop_
_entity_poly.entity_id
_entity_poly.type
_entity_poly.pdbx_seq_one_letter_code
_entity_poly.pdbx_strand_id
1 'polypeptide(L)'
;MNEKHERVALVFGGSRGIGAAAVRRLARDGFAVAFTYVSRGDSAKAVAASVADLGGAALAIQADSADPVAIRSAVDSTLAHFGRLDVVVVNAGLLRLGDIASFQAEDLDQLLAVNVRGVYLAIQAAVTQMGDNGRVITIGSNSALRPFTPIGTVYGMTKAAVAAMVKGLALDLAPRGIRVNNIQPGPIETDMTSDHIEHIKGMIPLGQVGQPHDVAELVSYLAGDGSRYMTGASLTLDGGMSL
;
A
#
# COMPACT_ATOMS: atom_id res chain seq x y z
N MET A 1 -6.74 -7.69 29.98
CA MET A 1 -7.10 -6.26 29.77
C MET A 1 -6.51 -5.88 28.44
N ASN A 2 -7.34 -5.54 27.40
CA ASN A 2 -6.79 -5.05 26.14
C ASN A 2 -6.14 -3.69 26.42
N GLU A 3 -4.82 -3.59 26.23
CA GLU A 3 -4.16 -2.29 26.22
C GLU A 3 -4.83 -1.42 25.14
N LYS A 4 -5.32 -0.26 25.55
CA LYS A 4 -5.98 0.67 24.64
C LYS A 4 -4.90 1.35 23.81
N HIS A 5 -4.67 0.88 22.59
CA HIS A 5 -3.77 1.56 21.65
C HIS A 5 -4.35 2.90 21.22
N GLU A 6 -3.54 3.95 21.26
CA GLU A 6 -4.00 5.30 20.89
C GLU A 6 -4.33 5.42 19.40
N ARG A 7 -3.55 4.72 18.54
CA ARG A 7 -3.76 4.70 17.08
C ARG A 7 -3.46 3.33 16.49
N VAL A 8 -4.26 2.91 15.53
CA VAL A 8 -4.15 1.60 14.87
C VAL A 8 -4.07 1.77 13.37
N ALA A 9 -3.13 1.07 12.74
CA ALA A 9 -2.98 1.00 11.30
C ALA A 9 -3.20 -0.43 10.79
N LEU A 10 -3.81 -0.56 9.60
CA LEU A 10 -3.88 -1.81 8.84
C LEU A 10 -3.13 -1.65 7.51
N VAL A 11 -2.14 -2.52 7.25
CA VAL A 11 -1.35 -2.52 6.02
C VAL A 11 -1.68 -3.77 5.20
N PHE A 12 -2.36 -3.64 4.08
CA PHE A 12 -2.56 -4.74 3.14
C PHE A 12 -1.27 -5.03 2.38
N GLY A 13 -0.75 -6.28 2.50
CA GLY A 13 0.51 -6.70 1.89
C GLY A 13 1.74 -6.26 2.69
N GLY A 14 1.75 -6.46 4.00
CA GLY A 14 2.78 -5.96 4.94
C GLY A 14 3.97 -6.88 5.21
N SER A 15 4.08 -8.06 4.56
CA SER A 15 5.11 -9.06 4.94
C SER A 15 6.48 -8.88 4.27
N ARG A 16 6.61 -8.02 3.26
CA ARG A 16 7.88 -7.77 2.54
C ARG A 16 7.91 -6.40 1.86
N GLY A 17 9.09 -6.02 1.35
CA GLY A 17 9.29 -4.81 0.54
C GLY A 17 8.75 -3.55 1.20
N ILE A 18 8.07 -2.72 0.41
CA ILE A 18 7.46 -1.45 0.84
C ILE A 18 6.50 -1.66 2.02
N GLY A 19 5.64 -2.69 1.95
CA GLY A 19 4.66 -2.95 3.00
C GLY A 19 5.31 -3.27 4.35
N ALA A 20 6.36 -4.09 4.38
CA ALA A 20 7.09 -4.40 5.61
C ALA A 20 7.83 -3.17 6.17
N ALA A 21 8.37 -2.32 5.30
CA ALA A 21 8.97 -1.05 5.72
C ALA A 21 7.92 -0.11 6.33
N ALA A 22 6.73 -0.01 5.71
CA ALA A 22 5.61 0.78 6.23
C ALA A 22 5.11 0.26 7.60
N VAL A 23 4.99 -1.07 7.77
CA VAL A 23 4.62 -1.68 9.07
C VAL A 23 5.60 -1.27 10.17
N ARG A 24 6.92 -1.43 9.93
CA ARG A 24 7.96 -1.07 10.92
C ARG A 24 7.98 0.43 11.20
N ARG A 25 7.77 1.25 10.17
CA ARG A 25 7.77 2.70 10.33
C ARG A 25 6.57 3.18 11.14
N LEU A 26 5.36 2.73 10.82
CA LEU A 26 4.15 3.06 11.59
C LEU A 26 4.25 2.59 13.05
N ALA A 27 4.86 1.42 13.30
CA ALA A 27 5.12 0.97 14.66
C ALA A 27 6.08 1.91 15.43
N ARG A 28 7.15 2.39 14.77
CA ARG A 28 8.05 3.41 15.37
C ARG A 28 7.33 4.74 15.65
N ASP A 29 6.32 5.08 14.85
CA ASP A 29 5.49 6.27 15.04
C ASP A 29 4.41 6.07 16.14
N GLY A 30 4.41 4.93 16.83
CA GLY A 30 3.51 4.62 17.95
C GLY A 30 2.16 4.03 17.54
N PHE A 31 2.00 3.54 16.30
CA PHE A 31 0.81 2.80 15.94
C PHE A 31 0.91 1.33 16.36
N ALA A 32 -0.20 0.74 16.84
CA ALA A 32 -0.37 -0.70 16.76
C ALA A 32 -0.70 -1.06 15.29
N VAL A 33 -0.08 -2.11 14.73
CA VAL A 33 -0.14 -2.36 13.30
C VAL A 33 -0.64 -3.77 13.01
N ALA A 34 -1.84 -3.90 12.42
CA ALA A 34 -2.23 -5.11 11.71
C ALA A 34 -1.67 -5.08 10.28
N PHE A 35 -1.32 -6.24 9.74
CA PHE A 35 -0.91 -6.33 8.36
C PHE A 35 -1.25 -7.68 7.73
N THR A 36 -1.55 -7.68 6.43
CA THR A 36 -1.90 -8.89 5.71
C THR A 36 -0.72 -9.48 4.94
N TYR A 37 -0.78 -10.81 4.72
CA TYR A 37 0.10 -11.55 3.83
C TYR A 37 -0.67 -12.70 3.16
N VAL A 38 -0.18 -13.23 2.03
CA VAL A 38 -0.84 -14.34 1.33
C VAL A 38 -0.16 -15.67 1.67
N SER A 39 1.11 -15.84 1.32
CA SER A 39 1.79 -17.15 1.37
C SER A 39 3.07 -17.19 2.19
N ARG A 40 3.70 -16.04 2.49
CA ARG A 40 4.99 -15.97 3.19
C ARG A 40 4.81 -15.79 4.70
N GLY A 41 4.32 -16.82 5.40
CA GLY A 41 4.07 -16.78 6.84
C GLY A 41 5.33 -16.49 7.66
N ASP A 42 6.49 -17.03 7.29
CA ASP A 42 7.74 -16.78 8.04
C ASP A 42 8.23 -15.34 7.88
N SER A 43 8.10 -14.73 6.69
CA SER A 43 8.36 -13.31 6.51
C SER A 43 7.42 -12.44 7.36
N ALA A 44 6.13 -12.83 7.45
CA ALA A 44 5.18 -12.12 8.29
C ALA A 44 5.53 -12.23 9.78
N LYS A 45 5.93 -13.42 10.26
CA LYS A 45 6.42 -13.61 11.63
C LYS A 45 7.65 -12.75 11.92
N ALA A 46 8.62 -12.69 10.99
CA ALA A 46 9.82 -11.87 11.13
C ALA A 46 9.48 -10.36 11.22
N VAL A 47 8.52 -9.88 10.43
CA VAL A 47 8.04 -8.50 10.52
C VAL A 47 7.38 -8.24 11.88
N ALA A 48 6.49 -9.13 12.34
CA ALA A 48 5.85 -8.99 13.64
C ALA A 48 6.87 -9.00 14.80
N ALA A 49 7.87 -9.88 14.77
CA ALA A 49 8.95 -9.91 15.74
C ALA A 49 9.74 -8.59 15.76
N SER A 50 10.09 -8.05 14.56
CA SER A 50 10.79 -6.77 14.49
C SER A 50 10.00 -5.58 15.04
N VAL A 51 8.67 -5.64 15.04
CA VAL A 51 7.81 -4.64 15.70
C VAL A 51 7.83 -4.83 17.22
N ALA A 52 7.77 -6.08 17.68
CA ALA A 52 7.87 -6.39 19.12
C ALA A 52 9.22 -5.95 19.70
N ASP A 53 10.32 -6.12 18.97
CA ASP A 53 11.67 -5.65 19.36
C ASP A 53 11.73 -4.11 19.53
N LEU A 54 10.84 -3.38 18.86
CA LEU A 54 10.67 -1.93 19.04
C LEU A 54 9.72 -1.56 20.19
N GLY A 55 9.20 -2.56 20.92
CA GLY A 55 8.19 -2.36 21.97
C GLY A 55 6.79 -2.07 21.42
N GLY A 56 6.56 -2.28 20.12
CA GLY A 56 5.27 -2.08 19.45
C GLY A 56 4.39 -3.34 19.45
N ALA A 57 3.14 -3.18 19.03
CA ALA A 57 2.18 -4.26 18.85
C ALA A 57 1.94 -4.53 17.37
N ALA A 58 2.02 -5.81 16.95
CA ALA A 58 1.75 -6.20 15.57
C ALA A 58 0.84 -7.43 15.50
N LEU A 59 -0.08 -7.44 14.51
CA LEU A 59 -0.95 -8.58 14.20
C LEU A 59 -0.77 -8.96 12.72
N ALA A 60 -0.21 -10.13 12.45
CA ALA A 60 -0.11 -10.68 11.11
C ALA A 60 -1.37 -11.49 10.76
N ILE A 61 -2.01 -11.18 9.64
CA ILE A 61 -3.27 -11.79 9.20
C ILE A 61 -3.07 -12.39 7.81
N GLN A 62 -3.37 -13.68 7.65
CA GLN A 62 -3.35 -14.29 6.32
C GLN A 62 -4.62 -13.89 5.57
N ALA A 63 -4.46 -13.12 4.49
CA ALA A 63 -5.57 -12.66 3.65
C ALA A 63 -5.09 -12.34 2.23
N ASP A 64 -5.79 -12.87 1.24
CA ASP A 64 -5.57 -12.55 -0.17
C ASP A 64 -6.36 -11.28 -0.54
N SER A 65 -5.67 -10.30 -1.11
CA SER A 65 -6.27 -9.04 -1.57
C SER A 65 -7.14 -9.21 -2.84
N ALA A 66 -7.16 -10.38 -3.47
CA ALA A 66 -8.11 -10.72 -4.52
C ALA A 66 -9.45 -11.22 -3.97
N ASP A 67 -9.48 -11.70 -2.71
CA ASP A 67 -10.67 -12.28 -2.07
C ASP A 67 -11.42 -11.25 -1.20
N PRO A 68 -12.66 -10.88 -1.58
CA PRO A 68 -13.47 -9.92 -0.82
C PRO A 68 -13.80 -10.37 0.62
N VAL A 69 -13.88 -11.70 0.85
CA VAL A 69 -14.16 -12.25 2.19
C VAL A 69 -12.93 -12.10 3.07
N ALA A 70 -11.75 -12.46 2.55
CA ALA A 70 -10.48 -12.31 3.27
C ALA A 70 -10.17 -10.83 3.58
N ILE A 71 -10.47 -9.91 2.66
CA ILE A 71 -10.32 -8.46 2.89
C ILE A 71 -11.18 -7.99 4.08
N ARG A 72 -12.47 -8.34 4.11
CA ARG A 72 -13.36 -7.98 5.23
C ARG A 72 -12.90 -8.61 6.53
N SER A 73 -12.57 -9.89 6.51
CA SER A 73 -12.08 -10.61 7.69
C SER A 73 -10.80 -9.99 8.27
N ALA A 74 -9.92 -9.43 7.43
CA ALA A 74 -8.73 -8.74 7.89
C ALA A 74 -9.05 -7.45 8.66
N VAL A 75 -10.03 -6.67 8.19
CA VAL A 75 -10.52 -5.48 8.90
C VAL A 75 -11.18 -5.86 10.22
N ASP A 76 -12.08 -6.87 10.20
CA ASP A 76 -12.78 -7.34 11.39
C ASP A 76 -11.80 -7.88 12.46
N SER A 77 -10.78 -8.64 12.02
CA SER A 77 -9.72 -9.15 12.91
C SER A 77 -8.90 -8.02 13.53
N THR A 78 -8.62 -6.95 12.76
CA THR A 78 -7.93 -5.76 13.26
C THR A 78 -8.74 -5.09 14.36
N LEU A 79 -10.04 -4.89 14.14
CA LEU A 79 -10.95 -4.28 15.12
C LEU A 79 -11.14 -5.16 16.36
N ALA A 80 -11.32 -6.46 16.16
CA ALA A 80 -11.46 -7.41 17.27
C ALA A 80 -10.22 -7.41 18.17
N HIS A 81 -9.02 -7.24 17.59
CA HIS A 81 -7.77 -7.30 18.33
C HIS A 81 -7.40 -5.96 18.99
N PHE A 82 -7.50 -4.84 18.25
CA PHE A 82 -7.05 -3.53 18.69
C PHE A 82 -8.17 -2.55 19.06
N GLY A 83 -9.42 -2.86 18.73
CA GLY A 83 -10.60 -2.08 19.11
C GLY A 83 -10.88 -0.84 18.26
N ARG A 84 -10.01 -0.49 17.30
CA ARG A 84 -10.15 0.70 16.42
C ARG A 84 -9.36 0.55 15.13
N LEU A 85 -9.61 1.45 14.17
CA LEU A 85 -8.83 1.59 12.94
C LEU A 85 -8.74 3.07 12.55
N ASP A 86 -7.55 3.62 12.45
CA ASP A 86 -7.28 5.03 12.17
C ASP A 86 -6.62 5.24 10.81
N VAL A 87 -5.78 4.29 10.40
CA VAL A 87 -5.02 4.36 9.14
C VAL A 87 -5.16 3.05 8.38
N VAL A 88 -5.46 3.12 7.09
CA VAL A 88 -5.33 1.98 6.19
C VAL A 88 -4.31 2.28 5.09
N VAL A 89 -3.35 1.39 4.91
CA VAL A 89 -2.37 1.42 3.82
C VAL A 89 -2.66 0.26 2.87
N VAL A 90 -3.09 0.56 1.64
CA VAL A 90 -3.36 -0.45 0.63
C VAL A 90 -2.14 -0.56 -0.29
N ASN A 91 -1.23 -1.47 0.11
CA ASN A 91 0.03 -1.69 -0.58
C ASN A 91 0.04 -2.97 -1.43
N ALA A 92 -0.78 -3.97 -1.11
CA ALA A 92 -0.85 -5.20 -1.88
C ALA A 92 -1.02 -4.93 -3.38
N GLY A 93 -0.21 -5.59 -4.19
CA GLY A 93 -0.23 -5.40 -5.64
C GLY A 93 0.59 -6.47 -6.35
N LEU A 94 0.24 -6.69 -7.61
CA LEU A 94 0.92 -7.59 -8.54
C LEU A 94 1.53 -6.79 -9.69
N LEU A 95 2.66 -7.27 -10.19
CA LEU A 95 3.26 -6.84 -11.45
C LEU A 95 3.21 -8.00 -12.44
N ARG A 96 2.59 -7.75 -13.60
CA ARG A 96 2.66 -8.60 -14.78
C ARG A 96 2.98 -7.71 -15.97
N LEU A 97 3.98 -8.08 -16.72
CA LEU A 97 4.38 -7.40 -17.93
C LEU A 97 4.18 -8.36 -19.10
N GLY A 98 3.74 -7.87 -20.24
CA GLY A 98 3.53 -8.71 -21.40
C GLY A 98 3.08 -7.91 -22.64
N ASP A 99 3.37 -8.47 -23.81
CA ASP A 99 2.97 -7.89 -25.09
C ASP A 99 1.45 -7.99 -25.28
N ILE A 100 0.86 -6.95 -25.85
CA ILE A 100 -0.61 -6.83 -26.03
C ILE A 100 -1.20 -8.01 -26.82
N ALA A 101 -0.48 -8.55 -27.80
CA ALA A 101 -0.98 -9.62 -28.64
C ALA A 101 -0.98 -10.99 -27.95
N SER A 102 -0.18 -11.15 -26.90
CA SER A 102 0.01 -12.44 -26.18
C SER A 102 -0.38 -12.39 -24.70
N PHE A 103 -0.81 -11.22 -24.17
CA PHE A 103 -1.19 -11.10 -22.76
C PHE A 103 -2.41 -11.94 -22.45
N GLN A 104 -2.29 -12.85 -21.49
CA GLN A 104 -3.36 -13.80 -21.18
C GLN A 104 -4.50 -13.11 -20.40
N ALA A 105 -5.75 -13.49 -20.71
CA ALA A 105 -6.93 -12.94 -20.05
C ALA A 105 -6.92 -13.21 -18.53
N GLU A 106 -6.42 -14.36 -18.12
CA GLU A 106 -6.29 -14.76 -16.71
C GLU A 106 -5.33 -13.86 -15.94
N ASP A 107 -4.21 -13.43 -16.56
CA ASP A 107 -3.27 -12.47 -15.98
C ASP A 107 -3.89 -11.07 -15.88
N LEU A 108 -4.67 -10.66 -16.88
CA LEU A 108 -5.44 -9.41 -16.84
C LEU A 108 -6.45 -9.43 -15.69
N ASP A 109 -7.24 -10.49 -15.58
CA ASP A 109 -8.25 -10.65 -14.53
C ASP A 109 -7.60 -10.63 -13.14
N GLN A 110 -6.46 -11.31 -12.97
CA GLN A 110 -5.72 -11.31 -11.71
C GLN A 110 -5.19 -9.93 -11.34
N LEU A 111 -4.63 -9.18 -12.31
CA LEU A 111 -4.18 -7.80 -12.10
C LEU A 111 -5.33 -6.88 -11.70
N LEU A 112 -6.48 -6.98 -12.39
CA LEU A 112 -7.66 -6.19 -12.05
C LEU A 112 -8.22 -6.58 -10.68
N ALA A 113 -8.26 -7.88 -10.36
CA ALA A 113 -8.74 -8.37 -9.08
C ALA A 113 -7.93 -7.82 -7.90
N VAL A 114 -6.60 -7.84 -7.99
CA VAL A 114 -5.72 -7.38 -6.90
C VAL A 114 -5.52 -5.87 -6.93
N ASN A 115 -5.09 -5.32 -8.08
CA ASN A 115 -4.60 -3.94 -8.16
C ASN A 115 -5.71 -2.89 -8.25
N VAL A 116 -6.93 -3.27 -8.60
CA VAL A 116 -8.06 -2.32 -8.76
C VAL A 116 -9.21 -2.69 -7.83
N ARG A 117 -9.86 -3.84 -8.08
CA ARG A 117 -11.02 -4.27 -7.31
C ARG A 117 -10.65 -4.49 -5.83
N GLY A 118 -9.53 -5.16 -5.57
CA GLY A 118 -9.04 -5.43 -4.21
C GLY A 118 -8.71 -4.13 -3.47
N VAL A 119 -8.09 -3.15 -4.15
CA VAL A 119 -7.83 -1.82 -3.57
C VAL A 119 -9.12 -1.12 -3.17
N TYR A 120 -10.11 -1.08 -4.07
CA TYR A 120 -11.42 -0.49 -3.76
C TYR A 120 -12.10 -1.17 -2.58
N LEU A 121 -12.15 -2.52 -2.57
CA LEU A 121 -12.81 -3.29 -1.52
C LEU A 121 -12.09 -3.17 -0.16
N ALA A 122 -10.76 -3.10 -0.15
CA ALA A 122 -9.99 -2.87 1.07
C ALA A 122 -10.31 -1.50 1.69
N ILE A 123 -10.38 -0.46 0.85
CA ILE A 123 -10.77 0.89 1.30
C ILE A 123 -12.22 0.86 1.79
N GLN A 124 -13.14 0.30 1.02
CA GLN A 124 -14.57 0.21 1.40
C GLN A 124 -14.75 -0.50 2.74
N ALA A 125 -14.13 -1.66 2.94
CA ALA A 125 -14.21 -2.40 4.20
C ALA A 125 -13.62 -1.58 5.37
N ALA A 126 -12.47 -0.93 5.17
CA ALA A 126 -11.83 -0.12 6.20
C ALA A 126 -12.67 1.10 6.58
N VAL A 127 -13.15 1.90 5.62
CA VAL A 127 -13.86 3.17 5.91
C VAL A 127 -15.24 2.97 6.53
N THR A 128 -15.87 1.81 6.35
CA THR A 128 -17.14 1.48 7.04
C THR A 128 -16.95 1.28 8.54
N GLN A 129 -15.74 0.94 8.97
CA GLN A 129 -15.39 0.65 10.37
C GLN A 129 -14.46 1.71 10.99
N MET A 130 -13.84 2.55 10.14
CA MET A 130 -12.95 3.62 10.57
C MET A 130 -13.75 4.78 11.18
N GLY A 131 -13.24 5.38 12.24
CA GLY A 131 -13.76 6.62 12.80
C GLY A 131 -13.52 7.82 11.87
N ASP A 132 -14.08 8.98 12.24
CA ASP A 132 -13.83 10.23 11.55
C ASP A 132 -12.35 10.65 11.67
N ASN A 133 -11.90 11.49 10.73
CA ASN A 133 -10.52 11.93 10.63
C ASN A 133 -9.49 10.82 10.35
N GLY A 134 -9.92 9.67 9.81
CA GLY A 134 -9.04 8.58 9.39
C GLY A 134 -8.12 8.93 8.20
N ARG A 135 -7.24 8.00 7.87
CA ARG A 135 -6.28 8.12 6.76
C ARG A 135 -6.36 6.89 5.87
N VAL A 136 -6.52 7.10 4.58
CA VAL A 136 -6.40 6.08 3.53
C VAL A 136 -5.19 6.41 2.67
N ILE A 137 -4.26 5.48 2.55
CA ILE A 137 -3.04 5.63 1.77
C ILE A 137 -2.95 4.46 0.80
N THR A 138 -2.88 4.73 -0.49
CA THR A 138 -2.68 3.69 -1.50
C THR A 138 -1.24 3.74 -2.04
N ILE A 139 -0.69 2.56 -2.36
CA ILE A 139 0.59 2.46 -3.05
C ILE A 139 0.33 2.21 -4.54
N GLY A 140 0.44 3.29 -5.30
CA GLY A 140 0.34 3.32 -6.75
C GLY A 140 1.63 2.91 -7.46
N SER A 141 1.98 3.67 -8.50
CA SER A 141 3.24 3.61 -9.24
C SER A 141 3.36 4.84 -10.12
N ASN A 142 4.57 5.28 -10.42
CA ASN A 142 4.85 6.27 -11.45
C ASN A 142 4.42 5.82 -12.86
N SER A 143 4.24 4.50 -13.07
CA SER A 143 3.63 3.94 -14.29
C SER A 143 2.19 4.42 -14.55
N ALA A 144 1.53 5.01 -13.56
CA ALA A 144 0.23 5.69 -13.72
C ALA A 144 0.35 7.01 -14.50
N LEU A 145 1.54 7.63 -14.53
CA LEU A 145 1.79 8.91 -15.20
C LEU A 145 2.17 8.72 -16.68
N ARG A 146 3.07 7.78 -16.92
CA ARG A 146 3.49 7.41 -18.29
C ARG A 146 4.02 5.97 -18.31
N PRO A 147 3.96 5.29 -19.45
CA PRO A 147 4.61 3.99 -19.61
C PRO A 147 6.13 4.16 -19.66
N PHE A 148 6.87 3.25 -19.01
CA PHE A 148 8.34 3.18 -19.01
C PHE A 148 8.87 2.01 -19.85
N THR A 149 7.99 1.09 -20.25
CA THR A 149 8.31 -0.06 -21.09
C THR A 149 7.15 -0.39 -22.02
N PRO A 150 7.41 -0.86 -23.26
CA PRO A 150 6.36 -1.25 -24.21
C PRO A 150 5.40 -2.32 -23.69
N ILE A 151 5.84 -3.17 -22.76
CA ILE A 151 5.05 -4.31 -22.22
C ILE A 151 4.33 -3.98 -20.90
N GLY A 152 4.32 -2.71 -20.49
CA GLY A 152 3.78 -2.27 -19.19
C GLY A 152 2.32 -1.78 -19.23
N THR A 153 1.61 -1.90 -20.34
CA THR A 153 0.29 -1.28 -20.56
C THR A 153 -0.73 -1.67 -19.48
N VAL A 154 -0.93 -2.96 -19.26
CA VAL A 154 -1.95 -3.45 -18.33
C VAL A 154 -1.63 -3.03 -16.90
N TYR A 155 -0.37 -3.18 -16.48
CA TYR A 155 0.05 -2.73 -15.15
C TYR A 155 -0.16 -1.21 -14.97
N GLY A 156 0.31 -0.39 -15.91
CA GLY A 156 0.11 1.07 -15.90
C GLY A 156 -1.35 1.47 -15.83
N MET A 157 -2.22 0.80 -16.62
CA MET A 157 -3.67 0.98 -16.56
C MET A 157 -4.23 0.74 -15.16
N THR A 158 -3.82 -0.34 -14.47
CA THR A 158 -4.31 -0.62 -13.11
C THR A 158 -3.86 0.46 -12.12
N LYS A 159 -2.64 0.95 -12.25
CA LYS A 159 -2.11 2.01 -11.38
C LYS A 159 -2.71 3.39 -11.67
N ALA A 160 -3.04 3.67 -12.92
CA ALA A 160 -3.80 4.87 -13.29
C ALA A 160 -5.24 4.82 -12.74
N ALA A 161 -5.88 3.64 -12.75
CA ALA A 161 -7.20 3.46 -12.14
C ALA A 161 -7.18 3.78 -10.63
N VAL A 162 -6.15 3.36 -9.89
CA VAL A 162 -5.99 3.70 -8.46
C VAL A 162 -5.81 5.21 -8.27
N ALA A 163 -4.99 5.87 -9.10
CA ALA A 163 -4.77 7.31 -9.01
C ALA A 163 -6.07 8.12 -9.25
N ALA A 164 -6.92 7.66 -10.19
CA ALA A 164 -8.23 8.26 -10.43
C ALA A 164 -9.21 7.99 -9.27
N MET A 165 -9.24 6.74 -8.77
CA MET A 165 -10.08 6.31 -7.64
C MET A 165 -9.85 7.17 -6.40
N VAL A 166 -8.60 7.47 -6.06
CA VAL A 166 -8.22 8.28 -4.90
C VAL A 166 -8.87 9.67 -4.93
N LYS A 167 -8.97 10.30 -6.10
CA LYS A 167 -9.62 11.62 -6.24
C LYS A 167 -11.11 11.57 -5.93
N GLY A 168 -11.82 10.56 -6.44
CA GLY A 168 -13.24 10.37 -6.16
C GLY A 168 -13.48 10.06 -4.68
N LEU A 169 -12.76 9.09 -4.12
CA LEU A 169 -12.86 8.72 -2.71
C LEU A 169 -12.52 9.87 -1.75
N ALA A 170 -11.61 10.76 -2.14
CA ALA A 170 -11.30 11.95 -1.35
C ALA A 170 -12.50 12.89 -1.21
N LEU A 171 -13.30 13.04 -2.28
CA LEU A 171 -14.54 13.81 -2.25
C LEU A 171 -15.63 13.12 -1.41
N ASP A 172 -15.80 11.81 -1.62
CA ASP A 172 -16.83 11.02 -0.92
C ASP A 172 -16.61 11.00 0.60
N LEU A 173 -15.35 10.99 1.04
CA LEU A 173 -14.97 10.81 2.44
C LEU A 173 -14.61 12.13 3.16
N ALA A 174 -14.54 13.24 2.44
CA ALA A 174 -14.27 14.57 3.01
C ALA A 174 -15.26 14.99 4.11
N PRO A 175 -16.60 14.71 4.02
CA PRO A 175 -17.53 15.05 5.10
C PRO A 175 -17.22 14.37 6.45
N ARG A 176 -16.49 13.23 6.43
CA ARG A 176 -16.02 12.54 7.63
C ARG A 176 -14.60 12.95 8.04
N GLY A 177 -13.98 13.90 7.36
CA GLY A 177 -12.59 14.29 7.59
C GLY A 177 -11.57 13.20 7.23
N ILE A 178 -11.99 12.11 6.57
CA ILE A 178 -11.09 11.04 6.15
C ILE A 178 -10.30 11.52 4.92
N ARG A 179 -8.97 11.46 5.00
CA ARG A 179 -8.09 11.86 3.92
C ARG A 179 -7.64 10.64 3.12
N VAL A 180 -7.70 10.76 1.81
CA VAL A 180 -7.34 9.69 0.87
C VAL A 180 -6.23 10.20 -0.05
N ASN A 181 -5.05 9.60 0.03
CA ASN A 181 -3.91 9.98 -0.79
C ASN A 181 -3.21 8.74 -1.39
N ASN A 182 -2.53 8.97 -2.49
CA ASN A 182 -1.80 7.95 -3.23
C ASN A 182 -0.31 8.28 -3.25
N ILE A 183 0.54 7.29 -3.03
CA ILE A 183 1.98 7.38 -3.29
C ILE A 183 2.24 6.67 -4.60
N GLN A 184 3.01 7.29 -5.49
CA GLN A 184 3.41 6.74 -6.78
C GLN A 184 4.92 6.51 -6.80
N PRO A 185 5.41 5.38 -6.25
CA PRO A 185 6.82 5.07 -6.30
C PRO A 185 7.29 4.83 -7.74
N GLY A 186 8.53 5.21 -8.01
CA GLY A 186 9.31 4.66 -9.10
C GLY A 186 9.86 3.28 -8.74
N PRO A 187 10.96 2.87 -9.39
CA PRO A 187 11.65 1.62 -9.04
C PRO A 187 12.17 1.67 -7.60
N ILE A 188 11.73 0.72 -6.79
CA ILE A 188 12.14 0.53 -5.40
C ILE A 188 12.83 -0.85 -5.29
N GLU A 189 13.97 -0.91 -4.61
CA GLU A 189 14.72 -2.15 -4.42
C GLU A 189 13.92 -3.14 -3.56
N THR A 190 13.33 -4.13 -4.22
CA THR A 190 12.51 -5.19 -3.63
C THR A 190 12.68 -6.47 -4.44
N ASP A 191 12.16 -7.59 -3.95
CA ASP A 191 12.12 -8.86 -4.71
C ASP A 191 11.44 -8.70 -6.10
N MET A 192 10.61 -7.66 -6.28
CA MET A 192 9.87 -7.40 -7.53
C MET A 192 10.76 -6.77 -8.61
N THR A 193 11.84 -6.09 -8.22
CA THR A 193 12.69 -5.27 -9.11
C THR A 193 14.14 -5.75 -9.21
N SER A 194 14.53 -6.73 -8.38
CA SER A 194 15.92 -7.19 -8.21
C SER A 194 16.63 -7.53 -9.55
N ASP A 195 15.92 -8.17 -10.47
CA ASP A 195 16.52 -8.73 -11.69
C ASP A 195 16.85 -7.66 -12.75
N HIS A 196 16.41 -6.41 -12.58
CA HIS A 196 16.54 -5.35 -13.57
C HIS A 196 17.14 -4.05 -13.00
N ILE A 197 17.65 -4.06 -11.77
CA ILE A 197 18.10 -2.87 -11.04
C ILE A 197 19.14 -2.05 -11.82
N GLU A 198 20.18 -2.66 -12.35
CA GLU A 198 21.25 -1.93 -13.05
C GLU A 198 20.77 -1.24 -14.33
N HIS A 199 19.88 -1.89 -15.09
CA HIS A 199 19.30 -1.28 -16.29
C HIS A 199 18.39 -0.10 -15.93
N ILE A 200 17.54 -0.28 -14.92
CA ILE A 200 16.59 0.73 -14.46
C ILE A 200 17.30 1.95 -13.88
N LYS A 201 18.38 1.75 -13.13
CA LYS A 201 19.18 2.78 -12.50
C LYS A 201 19.67 3.86 -13.49
N GLY A 202 20.06 3.43 -14.71
CA GLY A 202 20.46 4.35 -15.76
C GLY A 202 19.34 5.26 -16.30
N MET A 203 18.08 4.95 -16.02
CA MET A 203 16.90 5.73 -16.43
C MET A 203 16.46 6.75 -15.35
N ILE A 204 17.05 6.72 -14.17
CA ILE A 204 16.66 7.56 -13.04
C ILE A 204 17.61 8.76 -12.96
N PRO A 205 17.13 10.02 -13.05
CA PRO A 205 17.97 11.21 -12.97
C PRO A 205 18.84 11.28 -11.71
N LEU A 206 18.35 10.84 -10.55
CA LEU A 206 19.15 10.79 -9.31
C LEU A 206 20.20 9.65 -9.31
N GLY A 207 20.25 8.79 -10.33
CA GLY A 207 21.24 7.74 -10.50
C GLY A 207 21.17 6.61 -9.47
N GLN A 208 20.07 6.49 -8.73
CA GLN A 208 19.85 5.45 -7.72
C GLN A 208 18.42 4.97 -7.69
N VAL A 209 18.23 3.69 -7.38
CA VAL A 209 16.93 3.08 -7.12
C VAL A 209 16.50 3.45 -5.71
N GLY A 210 15.21 3.76 -5.52
CA GLY A 210 14.66 4.04 -4.20
C GLY A 210 14.66 2.82 -3.29
N GLN A 211 14.65 3.05 -2.00
CA GLN A 211 14.59 2.01 -0.98
C GLN A 211 13.17 1.89 -0.39
N PRO A 212 12.76 0.73 0.13
CA PRO A 212 11.46 0.58 0.78
C PRO A 212 11.20 1.59 1.91
N HIS A 213 12.25 2.02 2.61
CA HIS A 213 12.13 3.00 3.67
C HIS A 213 11.80 4.40 3.14
N ASP A 214 12.21 4.79 1.93
CA ASP A 214 11.86 6.08 1.35
C ASP A 214 10.34 6.21 1.18
N VAL A 215 9.69 5.13 0.74
CA VAL A 215 8.22 5.08 0.63
C VAL A 215 7.57 5.05 2.01
N ALA A 216 8.16 4.34 2.98
CA ALA A 216 7.64 4.24 4.34
C ALA A 216 7.69 5.60 5.07
N GLU A 217 8.70 6.45 4.80
CA GLU A 217 8.76 7.83 5.31
C GLU A 217 7.55 8.66 4.83
N LEU A 218 7.19 8.52 3.55
CA LEU A 218 6.02 9.22 3.00
C LEU A 218 4.70 8.64 3.51
N VAL A 219 4.62 7.32 3.76
CA VAL A 219 3.48 6.70 4.46
C VAL A 219 3.33 7.30 5.86
N SER A 220 4.42 7.42 6.62
CA SER A 220 4.45 8.03 7.95
C SER A 220 3.94 9.48 7.92
N TYR A 221 4.43 10.29 6.99
CA TYR A 221 3.96 11.66 6.80
C TYR A 221 2.46 11.74 6.53
N LEU A 222 1.95 10.88 5.63
CA LEU A 222 0.52 10.84 5.27
C LEU A 222 -0.36 10.29 6.40
N ALA A 223 0.16 9.40 7.23
CA ALA A 223 -0.52 8.86 8.41
C ALA A 223 -0.56 9.87 9.57
N GLY A 224 0.35 10.83 9.59
CA GLY A 224 0.52 11.83 10.64
C GLY A 224 -0.30 13.11 10.43
N ASP A 225 -0.13 14.04 11.37
CA ASP A 225 -0.82 15.35 11.36
C ASP A 225 -0.18 16.36 10.40
N GLY A 226 1.06 16.13 9.97
CA GLY A 226 1.74 16.99 8.99
C GLY A 226 0.99 17.09 7.65
N SER A 227 0.22 16.05 7.30
CA SER A 227 -0.58 15.96 6.08
C SER A 227 -2.04 16.38 6.25
N ARG A 228 -2.41 17.03 7.36
CA ARG A 228 -3.82 17.34 7.72
C ARG A 228 -4.61 18.08 6.64
N TYR A 229 -3.95 18.84 5.77
CA TYR A 229 -4.57 19.61 4.70
C TYR A 229 -4.36 18.98 3.31
N MET A 230 -4.09 17.66 3.26
CA MET A 230 -3.81 16.93 2.02
C MET A 230 -4.81 15.79 1.84
N THR A 231 -5.59 15.85 0.76
CA THR A 231 -6.49 14.77 0.31
C THR A 231 -6.61 14.79 -1.20
N GLY A 232 -6.84 13.64 -1.83
CA GLY A 232 -6.94 13.47 -3.27
C GLY A 232 -5.62 13.59 -4.03
N ALA A 233 -4.49 13.69 -3.32
CA ALA A 233 -3.18 13.85 -3.94
C ALA A 233 -2.58 12.52 -4.38
N SER A 234 -1.83 12.55 -5.50
CA SER A 234 -0.89 11.51 -5.91
C SER A 234 0.53 12.06 -5.82
N LEU A 235 1.32 11.51 -4.93
CA LEU A 235 2.67 11.96 -4.61
C LEU A 235 3.69 11.05 -5.29
N THR A 236 4.43 11.57 -6.27
CA THR A 236 5.45 10.80 -6.98
C THR A 236 6.77 10.82 -6.22
N LEU A 237 7.37 9.63 -6.07
CA LEU A 237 8.64 9.40 -5.38
C LEU A 237 9.46 8.44 -6.24
N ASP A 238 10.18 8.95 -7.25
CA ASP A 238 10.78 8.14 -8.31
C ASP A 238 12.17 8.60 -8.78
N GLY A 239 12.82 9.47 -8.01
CA GLY A 239 14.16 9.99 -8.35
C GLY A 239 14.18 10.83 -9.63
N GLY A 240 13.03 11.36 -10.06
CA GLY A 240 12.90 12.17 -11.27
C GLY A 240 12.62 11.35 -12.54
N MET A 241 12.40 10.04 -12.45
CA MET A 241 12.20 9.16 -13.60
C MET A 241 10.99 9.57 -14.48
N SER A 242 10.01 10.27 -13.91
CA SER A 242 8.80 10.73 -14.62
C SER A 242 8.94 12.09 -15.30
N LEU A 243 10.10 12.76 -15.19
CA LEU A 243 10.36 14.06 -15.81
C LEU A 243 10.52 13.96 -17.34
#